data_18d16448a8857e00ac3e192c468fe70d
#
_entry.id   18d16448a8857e00ac3e192c468fe70d
#
_cell.length_a   1.000
_cell.length_b   1.000
_cell.length_c   1.000
_cell.angle_alpha   90.00
_cell.angle_beta   90.00
_cell.angle_gamma   90.00
#
_symmetry.space_group_name_H-M   'P 1'
#
loop_
_entity.id
_entity.type
_entity.pdbx_description
1 polymer ?
#
loop_
_entity_poly.entity_id
_entity_poly.type
_entity_poly.pdbx_seq_one_letter_code
_entity_poly.pdbx_strand_id
1 'polypeptide(L)'
;MVHVLMREFTDSFKSVRSILIILFLTFIAYLSASFLEDNPGLLDAFMSAQEDGASIYTGAVSIIILILGFLFVFAISHDVINKEIETRTIRLLVNKIPRWQIVIGKALGILFFWMITILISYIILTMISGELYLAHYFKTILFLLYVISFVLFISSIIPKSKLTMFLGILLGISLPVLGLISVSSEKWYFLPFKYLLPYYYMEDESIKLLIPLIFSIIFLIISVVIMKRRDL
;
A
#
# COMPACT_ATOMS: atom_id res chain seq x y z
N MET A 1 -20.28 -6.90 7.93
CA MET A 1 -18.86 -6.55 7.74
C MET A 1 -18.10 -7.68 7.04
N VAL A 2 -18.09 -8.91 7.58
CA VAL A 2 -17.34 -10.05 7.02
C VAL A 2 -17.68 -10.32 5.55
N HIS A 3 -18.94 -10.30 5.15
CA HIS A 3 -19.33 -10.51 3.74
C HIS A 3 -18.78 -9.44 2.80
N VAL A 4 -18.70 -8.17 3.24
CA VAL A 4 -18.10 -7.10 2.44
C VAL A 4 -16.60 -7.32 2.29
N LEU A 5 -15.91 -7.64 3.39
CA LEU A 5 -14.50 -7.96 3.41
C LEU A 5 -14.17 -9.13 2.44
N MET A 6 -14.88 -10.26 2.57
CA MET A 6 -14.63 -11.45 1.75
C MET A 6 -14.91 -11.20 0.27
N ARG A 7 -15.92 -10.38 -0.05
CA ARG A 7 -16.20 -9.98 -1.42
C ARG A 7 -15.05 -9.15 -2.00
N GLU A 8 -14.64 -8.08 -1.33
CA GLU A 8 -13.53 -7.23 -1.80
C GLU A 8 -12.22 -7.99 -1.93
N PHE A 9 -11.95 -8.87 -0.96
CA PHE A 9 -10.80 -9.75 -0.99
C PHE A 9 -10.79 -10.66 -2.24
N THR A 10 -11.90 -11.39 -2.49
CA THR A 10 -12.02 -12.26 -3.65
C THR A 10 -12.03 -11.51 -4.98
N ASP A 11 -12.67 -10.35 -5.04
CA ASP A 11 -12.73 -9.54 -6.25
C ASP A 11 -11.34 -8.94 -6.58
N SER A 12 -10.53 -8.63 -5.56
CA SER A 12 -9.13 -8.21 -5.74
C SER A 12 -8.29 -9.30 -6.43
N PHE A 13 -8.46 -10.57 -6.08
CA PHE A 13 -7.71 -11.66 -6.75
C PHE A 13 -8.20 -11.98 -8.16
N LYS A 14 -9.46 -11.71 -8.49
CA LYS A 14 -10.01 -11.96 -9.83
C LYS A 14 -9.59 -10.94 -10.88
N SER A 15 -9.05 -9.81 -10.47
CA SER A 15 -8.63 -8.75 -11.38
C SER A 15 -7.35 -9.14 -12.12
N VAL A 16 -7.33 -8.99 -13.44
CA VAL A 16 -6.12 -9.18 -14.25
C VAL A 16 -4.98 -8.28 -13.77
N ARG A 17 -5.29 -7.04 -13.36
CA ARG A 17 -4.30 -6.10 -12.82
C ARG A 17 -3.63 -6.64 -11.57
N SER A 18 -4.39 -7.25 -10.67
CA SER A 18 -3.87 -7.83 -9.44
C SER A 18 -2.96 -9.01 -9.71
N ILE A 19 -3.35 -9.89 -10.63
CA ILE A 19 -2.54 -11.05 -11.03
C ILE A 19 -1.19 -10.57 -11.60
N LEU A 20 -1.21 -9.56 -12.46
CA LEU A 20 0.01 -8.98 -13.01
C LEU A 20 0.92 -8.37 -11.93
N ILE A 21 0.35 -7.68 -10.94
CA ILE A 21 1.11 -7.10 -9.83
C ILE A 21 1.71 -8.20 -8.93
N ILE A 22 0.94 -9.26 -8.63
CA ILE A 22 1.46 -10.41 -7.86
C ILE A 22 2.64 -11.05 -8.59
N LEU A 23 2.47 -11.36 -9.88
CA LEU A 23 3.53 -11.96 -10.70
C LEU A 23 4.76 -11.04 -10.78
N PHE A 24 4.56 -9.76 -10.96
CA PHE A 24 5.65 -8.77 -11.02
C PHE A 24 6.44 -8.71 -9.71
N LEU A 25 5.76 -8.57 -8.56
CA LEU A 25 6.43 -8.49 -7.25
C LEU A 25 7.13 -9.80 -6.90
N THR A 26 6.50 -10.93 -7.19
CA THR A 26 7.07 -12.27 -6.98
C THR A 26 8.30 -12.50 -7.86
N PHE A 27 8.25 -12.07 -9.12
CA PHE A 27 9.35 -12.15 -10.06
C PHE A 27 10.54 -11.28 -9.62
N ILE A 28 10.29 -10.05 -9.17
CA ILE A 28 11.34 -9.17 -8.65
C ILE A 28 11.98 -9.76 -7.38
N ALA A 29 11.17 -10.31 -6.48
CA ALA A 29 11.68 -10.95 -5.28
C ALA A 29 12.62 -12.12 -5.63
N TYR A 30 12.21 -12.95 -6.59
CA TYR A 30 13.02 -14.06 -7.08
C TYR A 30 14.32 -13.57 -7.74
N LEU A 31 14.22 -12.63 -8.68
CA LEU A 31 15.39 -12.11 -9.39
C LEU A 31 16.41 -11.46 -8.45
N SER A 32 15.93 -10.63 -7.52
CA SER A 32 16.83 -9.93 -6.61
C SER A 32 17.55 -10.88 -5.67
N ALA A 33 16.86 -11.89 -5.14
CA ALA A 33 17.46 -12.87 -4.26
C ALA A 33 18.43 -13.80 -4.99
N SER A 34 18.06 -14.34 -6.17
CA SER A 34 18.94 -15.18 -6.97
C SER A 34 20.17 -14.42 -7.44
N PHE A 35 20.02 -13.15 -7.85
CA PHE A 35 21.14 -12.33 -8.26
C PHE A 35 22.17 -12.12 -7.13
N LEU A 36 21.70 -11.92 -5.90
CA LEU A 36 22.58 -11.77 -4.74
C LEU A 36 23.27 -13.08 -4.38
N GLU A 37 22.57 -14.20 -4.46
CA GLU A 37 23.14 -15.54 -4.20
C GLU A 37 24.23 -15.92 -5.22
N ASP A 38 23.98 -15.60 -6.49
CA ASP A 38 24.96 -15.85 -7.58
C ASP A 38 26.18 -14.93 -7.55
N ASN A 39 26.12 -13.82 -6.78
CA ASN A 39 27.20 -12.82 -6.70
C ASN A 39 27.62 -12.55 -5.25
N PRO A 40 28.26 -13.51 -4.55
CA PRO A 40 28.62 -13.37 -3.15
C PRO A 40 29.56 -12.18 -2.86
N GLY A 41 30.43 -11.82 -3.81
CA GLY A 41 31.31 -10.65 -3.65
C GLY A 41 30.56 -9.32 -3.60
N LEU A 42 29.41 -9.20 -4.28
CA LEU A 42 28.51 -8.05 -4.14
C LEU A 42 27.79 -8.08 -2.79
N LEU A 43 27.35 -9.25 -2.35
CA LEU A 43 26.72 -9.42 -1.06
C LEU A 43 27.67 -8.99 0.06
N ASP A 44 28.93 -9.45 0.06
CA ASP A 44 29.96 -9.06 1.01
C ASP A 44 30.26 -7.56 0.98
N ALA A 45 30.29 -6.94 -0.22
CA ALA A 45 30.47 -5.51 -0.35
C ALA A 45 29.31 -4.71 0.24
N PHE A 46 28.07 -5.15 0.04
CA PHE A 46 26.88 -4.52 0.62
C PHE A 46 26.82 -4.74 2.15
N MET A 47 27.13 -5.93 2.64
CA MET A 47 27.18 -6.24 4.08
C MET A 47 28.25 -5.43 4.80
N SER A 48 29.39 -5.14 4.16
CA SER A 48 30.41 -4.28 4.73
C SER A 48 30.02 -2.80 4.73
N ALA A 49 29.10 -2.37 3.88
CA ALA A 49 28.60 -0.99 3.77
C ALA A 49 27.33 -0.71 4.61
N GLN A 50 26.55 -1.75 4.92
CA GLN A 50 25.33 -1.68 5.71
C GLN A 50 25.40 -2.69 6.87
N GLU A 51 25.03 -2.26 8.07
CA GLU A 51 25.07 -3.10 9.28
C GLU A 51 23.99 -4.22 9.25
N ASP A 52 22.98 -4.12 8.38
CA ASP A 52 21.82 -5.03 8.34
C ASP A 52 21.72 -5.79 7.00
N GLY A 53 22.17 -7.06 7.01
CA GLY A 53 22.05 -7.97 5.86
C GLY A 53 20.62 -8.22 5.41
N ALA A 54 19.64 -8.11 6.31
CA ALA A 54 18.23 -8.27 6.01
C ALA A 54 17.70 -7.20 5.02
N SER A 55 18.23 -5.99 5.09
CA SER A 55 17.83 -4.89 4.20
C SER A 55 18.29 -5.09 2.76
N ILE A 56 19.35 -5.85 2.53
CA ILE A 56 19.91 -6.11 1.20
C ILE A 56 18.96 -6.99 0.38
N TYR A 57 18.56 -8.14 0.92
CA TYR A 57 17.62 -9.05 0.23
C TYR A 57 16.22 -8.44 0.05
N THR A 58 15.73 -7.72 1.05
CA THR A 58 14.40 -7.11 1.00
C THR A 58 14.38 -5.78 0.25
N GLY A 59 15.54 -5.19 -0.02
CA GLY A 59 15.70 -3.84 -0.56
C GLY A 59 14.99 -3.65 -1.90
N ALA A 60 15.14 -4.58 -2.85
CA ALA A 60 14.53 -4.46 -4.17
C ALA A 60 12.98 -4.43 -4.09
N VAL A 61 12.38 -5.34 -3.30
CA VAL A 61 10.93 -5.39 -3.11
C VAL A 61 10.45 -4.13 -2.38
N SER A 62 11.16 -3.70 -1.34
CA SER A 62 10.84 -2.50 -0.57
C SER A 62 10.90 -1.23 -1.41
N ILE A 63 11.95 -1.04 -2.21
CA ILE A 63 12.13 0.11 -3.11
C ILE A 63 10.99 0.15 -4.14
N ILE A 64 10.66 -0.98 -4.76
CA ILE A 64 9.57 -1.04 -5.74
C ILE A 64 8.24 -0.69 -5.09
N ILE A 65 7.96 -1.16 -3.89
CA ILE A 65 6.73 -0.83 -3.18
C ILE A 65 6.72 0.64 -2.75
N LEU A 66 7.84 1.20 -2.32
CA LEU A 66 7.94 2.63 -2.01
C LEU A 66 7.69 3.51 -3.23
N ILE A 67 8.22 3.14 -4.41
CA ILE A 67 8.06 3.92 -5.64
C ILE A 67 6.70 3.67 -6.30
N LEU A 68 6.29 2.42 -6.45
CA LEU A 68 5.10 2.05 -7.22
C LEU A 68 3.89 1.69 -6.34
N GLY A 69 4.03 1.61 -5.02
CA GLY A 69 2.95 1.17 -4.13
C GLY A 69 1.70 2.01 -4.22
N PHE A 70 1.82 3.35 -4.31
CA PHE A 70 0.67 4.23 -4.56
C PHE A 70 -0.02 3.88 -5.88
N LEU A 71 0.75 3.74 -6.95
CA LEU A 71 0.23 3.40 -8.28
C LEU A 71 -0.47 2.04 -8.28
N PHE A 72 0.12 1.03 -7.64
CA PHE A 72 -0.44 -0.31 -7.57
C PHE A 72 -1.74 -0.35 -6.76
N VAL A 73 -1.78 0.31 -5.60
CA VAL A 73 -3.00 0.37 -4.78
C VAL A 73 -4.10 1.15 -5.50
N PHE A 74 -3.78 2.28 -6.15
CA PHE A 74 -4.73 2.99 -6.99
C PHE A 74 -5.23 2.14 -8.16
N ALA A 75 -4.36 1.40 -8.84
CA ALA A 75 -4.74 0.55 -9.97
C ALA A 75 -5.77 -0.52 -9.59
N ILE A 76 -5.71 -1.05 -8.35
CA ILE A 76 -6.64 -2.08 -7.86
C ILE A 76 -7.87 -1.46 -7.21
N SER A 77 -7.71 -0.36 -6.44
CA SER A 77 -8.69 0.08 -5.45
C SER A 77 -9.27 1.48 -5.68
N HIS A 78 -8.97 2.15 -6.82
CA HIS A 78 -9.43 3.52 -7.09
C HIS A 78 -10.95 3.66 -7.10
N ASP A 79 -11.69 2.61 -7.49
CA ASP A 79 -13.15 2.62 -7.67
C ASP A 79 -13.93 1.91 -6.56
N VAL A 80 -13.26 1.45 -5.52
CA VAL A 80 -13.84 0.59 -4.47
C VAL A 80 -15.05 1.21 -3.76
N ILE A 81 -15.09 2.52 -3.54
CA ILE A 81 -16.24 3.20 -2.92
C ILE A 81 -17.10 3.88 -3.99
N ASN A 82 -16.49 4.66 -4.89
CA ASN A 82 -17.23 5.50 -5.81
C ASN A 82 -17.96 4.74 -6.92
N LYS A 83 -17.51 3.55 -7.32
CA LYS A 83 -18.23 2.69 -8.26
C LYS A 83 -19.60 2.30 -7.74
N GLU A 84 -19.73 1.95 -6.47
CA GLU A 84 -21.02 1.62 -5.86
C GLU A 84 -21.93 2.85 -5.72
N ILE A 85 -21.33 4.05 -5.56
CA ILE A 85 -22.05 5.32 -5.56
C ILE A 85 -22.56 5.64 -6.98
N GLU A 86 -21.68 5.53 -7.97
CA GLU A 86 -22.00 5.81 -9.40
C GLU A 86 -23.09 4.86 -9.93
N THR A 87 -23.04 3.58 -9.58
CA THR A 87 -24.02 2.57 -9.96
C THR A 87 -25.28 2.55 -9.07
N ARG A 88 -25.35 3.41 -8.03
CA ARG A 88 -26.42 3.45 -7.02
C ARG A 88 -26.60 2.15 -6.22
N THR A 89 -25.72 1.19 -6.36
CA THR A 89 -25.77 -0.09 -5.61
C THR A 89 -25.52 0.09 -4.12
N ILE A 90 -24.87 1.18 -3.76
CA ILE A 90 -24.61 1.54 -2.36
C ILE A 90 -25.90 1.67 -1.53
N ARG A 91 -27.05 2.07 -2.14
CA ARG A 91 -28.36 2.16 -1.47
C ARG A 91 -28.81 0.80 -0.93
N LEU A 92 -28.56 -0.26 -1.67
CA LEU A 92 -28.90 -1.63 -1.27
C LEU A 92 -28.04 -2.10 -0.09
N LEU A 93 -26.77 -1.67 -0.04
CA LEU A 93 -25.85 -2.01 1.03
C LEU A 93 -26.17 -1.25 2.31
N VAL A 94 -26.44 0.05 2.22
CA VAL A 94 -26.71 0.92 3.38
C VAL A 94 -28.02 0.52 4.09
N ASN A 95 -28.99 -0.06 3.40
CA ASN A 95 -30.22 -0.58 4.01
C ASN A 95 -29.99 -1.83 4.84
N LYS A 96 -28.90 -2.57 4.61
CA LYS A 96 -28.60 -3.83 5.33
C LYS A 96 -27.44 -3.70 6.33
N ILE A 97 -26.51 -2.77 6.09
CA ILE A 97 -25.25 -2.68 6.85
C ILE A 97 -24.93 -1.21 7.13
N PRO A 98 -24.51 -0.84 8.35
CA PRO A 98 -24.11 0.53 8.66
C PRO A 98 -22.92 0.97 7.83
N ARG A 99 -22.89 2.22 7.41
CA ARG A 99 -21.91 2.80 6.46
C ARG A 99 -20.45 2.60 6.88
N TRP A 100 -20.16 2.68 8.19
CA TRP A 100 -18.81 2.46 8.71
C TRP A 100 -18.31 1.02 8.48
N GLN A 101 -19.21 0.02 8.59
CA GLN A 101 -18.84 -1.38 8.30
C GLN A 101 -18.55 -1.62 6.82
N ILE A 102 -19.14 -0.83 5.93
CA ILE A 102 -18.85 -0.89 4.49
C ILE A 102 -17.41 -0.40 4.25
N VAL A 103 -17.08 0.80 4.75
CA VAL A 103 -15.73 1.39 4.55
C VAL A 103 -14.64 0.52 5.16
N ILE A 104 -14.81 0.12 6.43
CA ILE A 104 -13.82 -0.71 7.13
C ILE A 104 -13.73 -2.11 6.50
N GLY A 105 -14.87 -2.72 6.14
CA GLY A 105 -14.88 -4.03 5.47
C GLY A 105 -14.11 -4.00 4.14
N LYS A 106 -14.28 -2.93 3.36
CA LYS A 106 -13.52 -2.72 2.12
C LYS A 106 -12.04 -2.51 2.37
N ALA A 107 -11.69 -1.66 3.33
CA ALA A 107 -10.29 -1.43 3.73
C ALA A 107 -9.59 -2.73 4.13
N LEU A 108 -10.23 -3.53 4.99
CA LEU A 108 -9.69 -4.80 5.44
C LEU A 108 -9.59 -5.83 4.30
N GLY A 109 -10.57 -5.89 3.39
CA GLY A 109 -10.51 -6.80 2.25
C GLY A 109 -9.31 -6.53 1.36
N ILE A 110 -9.05 -5.26 1.05
CA ILE A 110 -7.88 -4.83 0.28
C ILE A 110 -6.58 -5.09 1.05
N LEU A 111 -6.56 -4.78 2.36
CA LEU A 111 -5.40 -5.01 3.20
C LEU A 111 -5.02 -6.49 3.24
N PHE A 112 -5.98 -7.40 3.42
CA PHE A 112 -5.71 -8.85 3.40
C PHE A 112 -5.18 -9.33 2.06
N PHE A 113 -5.70 -8.79 0.94
CA PHE A 113 -5.14 -9.06 -0.38
C PHE A 113 -3.66 -8.69 -0.44
N TRP A 114 -3.29 -7.48 0.00
CA TRP A 114 -1.91 -7.01 0.00
C TRP A 114 -1.02 -7.79 0.97
N MET A 115 -1.54 -8.14 2.15
CA MET A 115 -0.81 -8.98 3.10
C MET A 115 -0.39 -10.31 2.47
N ILE A 116 -1.30 -10.97 1.75
CA ILE A 116 -0.97 -12.24 1.07
C ILE A 116 0.00 -12.02 -0.08
N THR A 117 -0.20 -10.97 -0.89
CA THR A 117 0.68 -10.65 -2.03
C THR A 117 2.13 -10.44 -1.56
N ILE A 118 2.32 -9.62 -0.53
CA ILE A 118 3.64 -9.35 0.04
C ILE A 118 4.21 -10.59 0.73
N LEU A 119 3.37 -11.35 1.43
CA LEU A 119 3.80 -12.59 2.08
C LEU A 119 4.39 -13.58 1.07
N ILE A 120 3.77 -13.76 -0.10
CA ILE A 120 4.28 -14.63 -1.16
C ILE A 120 5.68 -14.17 -1.59
N SER A 121 5.88 -12.87 -1.82
CA SER A 121 7.19 -12.31 -2.20
C SER A 121 8.25 -12.55 -1.11
N TYR A 122 7.89 -12.34 0.17
CA TYR A 122 8.81 -12.55 1.30
C TYR A 122 9.11 -14.02 1.58
N ILE A 123 8.17 -14.94 1.32
CA ILE A 123 8.44 -16.39 1.39
C ILE A 123 9.52 -16.77 0.38
N ILE A 124 9.49 -16.25 -0.85
CA ILE A 124 10.52 -16.52 -1.85
C ILE A 124 11.89 -15.98 -1.39
N LEU A 125 11.94 -14.76 -0.88
CA LEU A 125 13.17 -14.21 -0.30
C LEU A 125 13.72 -15.12 0.80
N THR A 126 12.87 -15.57 1.74
CA THR A 126 13.23 -16.48 2.82
C THR A 126 13.72 -17.83 2.32
N MET A 127 13.10 -18.37 1.26
CA MET A 127 13.49 -19.68 0.69
C MET A 127 14.90 -19.65 0.07
N ILE A 128 15.30 -18.50 -0.49
CA ILE A 128 16.60 -18.33 -1.13
C ILE A 128 17.66 -17.95 -0.09
N SER A 129 17.41 -16.94 0.73
CA SER A 129 18.38 -16.44 1.72
C SER A 129 18.52 -17.30 2.98
N GLY A 130 17.52 -18.14 3.29
CA GLY A 130 17.48 -18.91 4.53
C GLY A 130 17.07 -18.12 5.78
N GLU A 131 16.77 -16.83 5.68
CA GLU A 131 16.46 -15.94 6.80
C GLU A 131 15.02 -15.41 6.75
N LEU A 132 14.44 -15.17 7.94
CA LEU A 132 13.07 -14.64 8.08
C LEU A 132 13.08 -13.11 8.22
N TYR A 133 12.40 -12.41 7.32
CA TYR A 133 12.34 -10.94 7.26
C TYR A 133 11.03 -10.36 7.81
N LEU A 134 10.60 -10.79 9.01
CA LEU A 134 9.30 -10.39 9.59
C LEU A 134 9.21 -8.87 9.83
N ALA A 135 10.27 -8.24 10.32
CA ALA A 135 10.29 -6.80 10.58
C ALA A 135 10.04 -6.00 9.30
N HIS A 136 10.75 -6.33 8.22
CA HIS A 136 10.59 -5.69 6.91
C HIS A 136 9.22 -5.95 6.30
N TYR A 137 8.68 -7.17 6.47
CA TYR A 137 7.31 -7.49 6.06
C TYR A 137 6.29 -6.58 6.75
N PHE A 138 6.33 -6.47 8.07
CA PHE A 138 5.39 -5.60 8.81
C PHE A 138 5.58 -4.12 8.46
N LYS A 139 6.79 -3.66 8.26
CA LYS A 139 7.10 -2.30 7.80
C LYS A 139 6.46 -2.01 6.44
N THR A 140 6.56 -2.95 5.50
CA THR A 140 5.93 -2.87 4.17
C THR A 140 4.40 -2.86 4.26
N ILE A 141 3.81 -3.69 5.12
CA ILE A 141 2.36 -3.71 5.34
C ILE A 141 1.87 -2.40 5.96
N LEU A 142 2.62 -1.81 6.87
CA LEU A 142 2.28 -0.53 7.48
C LEU A 142 2.27 0.60 6.45
N PHE A 143 3.25 0.62 5.54
CA PHE A 143 3.27 1.54 4.40
C PHE A 143 2.03 1.36 3.51
N LEU A 144 1.72 0.12 3.14
CA LEU A 144 0.55 -0.20 2.31
C LEU A 144 -0.77 0.14 3.00
N LEU A 145 -0.89 -0.04 4.31
CA LEU A 145 -2.05 0.37 5.08
C LEU A 145 -2.29 1.88 4.97
N TYR A 146 -1.22 2.68 5.06
CA TYR A 146 -1.30 4.12 4.83
C TYR A 146 -1.84 4.43 3.42
N VAL A 147 -1.24 3.81 2.39
CA VAL A 147 -1.63 4.04 0.99
C VAL A 147 -3.08 3.62 0.74
N ILE A 148 -3.50 2.44 1.23
CA ILE A 148 -4.88 1.93 1.11
C ILE A 148 -5.86 2.93 1.74
N SER A 149 -5.58 3.38 2.95
CA SER A 149 -6.44 4.33 3.67
C SER A 149 -6.56 5.67 2.93
N PHE A 150 -5.45 6.16 2.36
CA PHE A 150 -5.43 7.35 1.53
C PHE A 150 -6.25 7.17 0.23
N VAL A 151 -6.10 6.05 -0.47
CA VAL A 151 -6.87 5.75 -1.69
C VAL A 151 -8.38 5.68 -1.40
N LEU A 152 -8.77 5.04 -0.29
CA LEU A 152 -10.18 5.00 0.15
C LEU A 152 -10.71 6.39 0.49
N PHE A 153 -9.91 7.23 1.12
CA PHE A 153 -10.24 8.63 1.38
C PHE A 153 -10.51 9.39 0.08
N ILE A 154 -9.63 9.31 -0.91
CA ILE A 154 -9.83 9.92 -2.23
C ILE A 154 -11.08 9.36 -2.93
N SER A 155 -11.27 8.03 -2.92
CA SER A 155 -12.45 7.36 -3.49
C SER A 155 -13.75 7.75 -2.80
N SER A 156 -13.71 8.13 -1.51
CA SER A 156 -14.89 8.62 -0.78
C SER A 156 -15.28 10.05 -1.14
N ILE A 157 -14.31 10.90 -1.51
CA ILE A 157 -14.56 12.31 -1.89
C ILE A 157 -15.12 12.38 -3.31
N ILE A 158 -14.51 11.65 -4.24
CA ILE A 158 -14.78 11.76 -5.67
C ILE A 158 -15.89 10.77 -6.08
N PRO A 159 -17.02 11.25 -6.62
CA PRO A 159 -18.14 10.37 -6.97
C PRO A 159 -17.96 9.58 -8.27
N LYS A 160 -17.06 10.01 -9.16
CA LYS A 160 -16.86 9.41 -10.48
C LYS A 160 -15.62 8.52 -10.52
N SER A 161 -15.78 7.24 -10.85
CA SER A 161 -14.70 6.26 -10.92
C SER A 161 -13.60 6.65 -11.93
N LYS A 162 -13.97 7.16 -13.11
CA LYS A 162 -13.00 7.61 -14.13
C LYS A 162 -12.10 8.75 -13.64
N LEU A 163 -12.67 9.70 -12.87
CA LEU A 163 -11.89 10.81 -12.31
C LEU A 163 -10.93 10.32 -11.24
N THR A 164 -11.34 9.38 -10.40
CA THR A 164 -10.46 8.77 -9.38
C THR A 164 -9.34 7.97 -10.02
N MET A 165 -9.60 7.30 -11.14
CA MET A 165 -8.56 6.60 -11.90
C MET A 165 -7.51 7.59 -12.44
N PHE A 166 -7.94 8.69 -13.07
CA PHE A 166 -7.03 9.71 -13.58
C PHE A 166 -6.18 10.33 -12.46
N LEU A 167 -6.84 10.76 -11.38
CA LEU A 167 -6.14 11.29 -10.20
C LEU A 167 -5.25 10.23 -9.54
N GLY A 168 -5.65 8.97 -9.56
CA GLY A 168 -4.86 7.86 -9.05
C GLY A 168 -3.53 7.69 -9.80
N ILE A 169 -3.52 7.83 -11.10
CA ILE A 169 -2.28 7.78 -11.89
C ILE A 169 -1.41 9.01 -11.56
N LEU A 170 -2.00 10.19 -11.54
CA LEU A 170 -1.27 11.45 -11.23
C LEU A 170 -0.67 11.41 -9.83
N LEU A 171 -1.48 11.10 -8.81
CA LEU A 171 -1.03 10.99 -7.43
C LEU A 171 -0.09 9.80 -7.21
N GLY A 172 -0.35 8.68 -7.90
CA GLY A 172 0.47 7.47 -7.82
C GLY A 172 1.90 7.68 -8.30
N ILE A 173 2.14 8.66 -9.17
CA ILE A 173 3.48 9.03 -9.63
C ILE A 173 4.04 10.22 -8.82
N SER A 174 3.23 11.26 -8.60
CA SER A 174 3.70 12.51 -7.98
C SER A 174 4.01 12.35 -6.49
N LEU A 175 3.18 11.60 -5.72
CA LEU A 175 3.40 11.46 -4.28
C LEU A 175 4.68 10.69 -3.92
N PRO A 176 5.04 9.57 -4.58
CA PRO A 176 6.33 8.93 -4.36
C PRO A 176 7.52 9.85 -4.66
N VAL A 177 7.47 10.55 -5.79
CA VAL A 177 8.54 11.48 -6.17
C VAL A 177 8.68 12.61 -5.14
N LEU A 178 7.57 13.25 -4.75
CA LEU A 178 7.57 14.29 -3.72
C LEU A 178 8.01 13.75 -2.35
N GLY A 179 7.58 12.53 -2.00
CA GLY A 179 7.96 11.88 -0.75
C GLY A 179 9.46 11.64 -0.66
N LEU A 180 10.05 11.02 -1.68
CA LEU A 180 11.48 10.73 -1.71
C LEU A 180 12.33 12.01 -1.73
N ILE A 181 11.96 13.01 -2.54
CA ILE A 181 12.66 14.30 -2.56
C ILE A 181 12.54 15.01 -1.20
N SER A 182 11.38 14.93 -0.54
CA SER A 182 11.15 15.60 0.74
C SER A 182 12.00 15.04 1.89
N VAL A 183 12.38 13.77 1.83
CA VAL A 183 13.26 13.16 2.83
C VAL A 183 14.66 13.73 2.74
N SER A 184 15.19 13.88 1.51
CA SER A 184 16.55 14.36 1.27
C SER A 184 16.67 15.89 1.26
N SER A 185 15.55 16.64 1.22
CA SER A 185 15.55 18.09 1.08
C SER A 185 15.23 18.81 2.38
N GLU A 186 16.06 19.80 2.75
CA GLU A 186 15.83 20.66 3.92
C GLU A 186 14.99 21.93 3.60
N LYS A 187 14.55 22.11 2.34
CA LYS A 187 13.81 23.29 1.93
C LYS A 187 12.42 23.34 2.56
N TRP A 188 12.02 24.49 3.09
CA TRP A 188 10.79 24.69 3.86
C TRP A 188 9.50 24.26 3.13
N TYR A 189 9.43 24.37 1.81
CA TYR A 189 8.25 23.98 1.02
C TYR A 189 8.09 22.47 0.85
N PHE A 190 9.12 21.65 1.17
CA PHE A 190 9.02 20.20 1.23
C PHE A 190 8.63 19.67 2.62
N LEU A 191 8.71 20.49 3.67
CA LEU A 191 8.37 20.08 5.05
C LEU A 191 6.96 19.47 5.18
N PRO A 192 5.89 20.02 4.56
CA PRO A 192 4.56 19.41 4.64
C PRO A 192 4.54 18.00 4.06
N PHE A 193 5.22 17.76 2.94
CA PHE A 193 5.29 16.45 2.30
C PHE A 193 6.13 15.47 3.12
N LYS A 194 7.21 15.93 3.74
CA LYS A 194 8.08 15.12 4.60
C LYS A 194 7.31 14.53 5.79
N TYR A 195 6.46 15.32 6.45
CA TYR A 195 5.73 14.89 7.63
C TYR A 195 4.36 14.27 7.32
N LEU A 196 3.75 14.58 6.17
CA LEU A 196 2.47 14.01 5.78
C LEU A 196 2.65 12.62 5.16
N LEU A 197 3.66 12.44 4.28
CA LEU A 197 3.88 11.19 3.57
C LEU A 197 4.65 10.17 4.42
N PRO A 198 4.47 8.86 4.20
CA PRO A 198 5.03 7.83 5.07
C PRO A 198 6.54 7.64 4.92
N TYR A 199 7.17 8.17 3.86
CA TYR A 199 8.56 7.90 3.48
C TYR A 199 9.57 8.20 4.58
N TYR A 200 9.49 9.37 5.19
CA TYR A 200 10.39 9.79 6.27
C TYR A 200 10.37 8.83 7.47
N TYR A 201 9.22 8.24 7.76
CA TYR A 201 9.04 7.33 8.90
C TYR A 201 9.48 5.90 8.58
N MET A 202 9.65 5.55 7.29
CA MET A 202 10.09 4.22 6.87
C MET A 202 11.60 3.99 7.03
N GLU A 203 12.39 5.06 7.14
CA GLU A 203 13.84 4.97 7.41
C GLU A 203 14.14 4.57 8.86
N ASP A 204 13.27 4.96 9.79
CA ASP A 204 13.45 4.75 11.23
C ASP A 204 12.84 3.40 11.69
N GLU A 205 13.51 2.69 12.58
CA GLU A 205 12.98 1.49 13.26
C GLU A 205 12.30 1.81 14.59
N SER A 206 12.13 3.08 14.89
CA SER A 206 11.65 3.61 16.16
C SER A 206 10.13 3.74 16.22
N ILE A 207 9.64 4.24 17.36
CA ILE A 207 8.23 4.56 17.64
C ILE A 207 7.58 5.47 16.59
N LYS A 208 8.39 6.15 15.76
CA LYS A 208 7.94 6.99 14.65
C LYS A 208 7.19 6.21 13.57
N LEU A 209 7.42 4.90 13.44
CA LEU A 209 6.62 4.01 12.57
C LEU A 209 5.13 4.00 12.89
N LEU A 210 4.72 4.39 14.11
CA LEU A 210 3.33 4.50 14.46
C LEU A 210 2.62 5.71 13.82
N ILE A 211 3.36 6.71 13.34
CA ILE A 211 2.78 7.93 12.74
C ILE A 211 2.01 7.61 11.45
N PRO A 212 2.52 6.84 10.47
CA PRO A 212 1.73 6.37 9.32
C PRO A 212 0.45 5.60 9.71
N LEU A 213 0.49 4.84 10.81
CA LEU A 213 -0.70 4.17 11.34
C LEU A 213 -1.76 5.18 11.81
N ILE A 214 -1.35 6.22 12.53
CA ILE A 214 -2.26 7.28 12.98
C ILE A 214 -2.90 7.98 11.77
N PHE A 215 -2.12 8.36 10.75
CA PHE A 215 -2.67 8.93 9.52
C PHE A 215 -3.63 7.98 8.81
N SER A 216 -3.33 6.68 8.77
CA SER A 216 -4.23 5.67 8.19
C SER A 216 -5.59 5.65 8.89
N ILE A 217 -5.59 5.69 10.22
CA ILE A 217 -6.81 5.75 11.03
C ILE A 217 -7.59 7.04 10.75
N ILE A 218 -6.90 8.19 10.69
CA ILE A 218 -7.51 9.48 10.37
C ILE A 218 -8.19 9.45 9.00
N PHE A 219 -7.52 8.96 7.96
CA PHE A 219 -8.11 8.85 6.62
C PHE A 219 -9.33 7.93 6.59
N LEU A 220 -9.30 6.81 7.30
CA LEU A 220 -10.46 5.91 7.41
C LEU A 220 -11.63 6.57 8.16
N ILE A 221 -11.37 7.29 9.24
CA ILE A 221 -12.41 8.02 9.98
C ILE A 221 -13.04 9.09 9.09
N ILE A 222 -12.24 9.88 8.38
CA ILE A 222 -12.73 10.92 7.46
C ILE A 222 -13.57 10.27 6.34
N SER A 223 -13.13 9.14 5.78
CA SER A 223 -13.87 8.40 4.75
C SER A 223 -15.25 7.97 5.27
N VAL A 224 -15.32 7.48 6.51
CA VAL A 224 -16.59 7.10 7.16
C VAL A 224 -17.49 8.33 7.38
N VAL A 225 -16.92 9.46 7.80
CA VAL A 225 -17.69 10.71 8.02
C VAL A 225 -18.25 11.25 6.72
N ILE A 226 -17.44 11.28 5.64
CA ILE A 226 -17.89 11.70 4.31
C ILE A 226 -19.04 10.80 3.83
N MET A 227 -18.89 9.49 4.01
CA MET A 227 -19.89 8.51 3.63
C MET A 227 -21.20 8.68 4.41
N LYS A 228 -21.12 9.06 5.71
CA LYS A 228 -22.31 9.34 6.55
C LYS A 228 -23.09 10.58 6.11
N ARG A 229 -22.38 11.63 5.68
CA ARG A 229 -22.99 12.92 5.29
C ARG A 229 -23.51 12.93 3.86
N ARG A 230 -23.19 11.92 3.06
CA ARG A 230 -23.59 11.84 1.67
C ARG A 230 -25.06 11.37 1.58
N ASP A 231 -25.90 12.17 0.92
CA ASP A 231 -27.25 11.77 0.52
C ASP A 231 -27.12 10.75 -0.64
N LEU A 232 -27.55 9.52 -0.37
CA LEU A 232 -27.39 8.36 -1.27
C LEU A 232 -28.73 7.91 -1.81
#